data_84e15745fa53c354fc7f571a4337e9b5
#
_entry.id   84e15745fa53c354fc7f571a4337e9b5
#
_cell.length_a   1.000
_cell.length_b   1.000
_cell.length_c   1.000
_cell.angle_alpha   90.00
_cell.angle_beta   90.00
_cell.angle_gamma   90.00
#
_symmetry.space_group_name_H-M   'P 1'
#
loop_
_entity.id
_entity.type
_entity.pdbx_description
1 polymer ?
#
loop_
_entity_poly.entity_id
_entity_poly.type
_entity_poly.pdbx_seq_one_letter_code
_entity_poly.pdbx_strand_id
1 'polypeptide(L)'
;VRGNDLKIVIQKNADDASKYDVTTYFGTVKVDTQTVAKAADLVANDYVTFKAADLAVTAGTPLTGGTNGTVDGTAHQAYLDKIESYTYNTMGVVVTDDVTKKLYVAFNKRLRDELGIKFQLVVYNLSADYMGVISVKNKVTDTGWSEAALVYWVTGAESGCAVNKSCQNKKYDGGFTVDTNYTQNELKAAIKAGEFTFHKVNGIVRVLEDINSMVTTSDTCGGVFKD
;
A
#
# COMPACT_ATOMS: atom_id res chain seq x y z
N VAL A 1 9.66 -4.64 8.56
CA VAL A 1 10.92 -5.28 8.14
C VAL A 1 10.57 -6.59 7.46
N ARG A 2 11.00 -6.79 6.22
CA ARG A 2 10.81 -8.08 5.53
C ARG A 2 11.92 -9.04 5.95
N GLY A 3 11.58 -10.30 6.26
CA GLY A 3 12.55 -11.32 6.65
C GLY A 3 13.67 -11.54 5.63
N ASN A 4 13.38 -11.30 4.34
CA ASN A 4 14.36 -11.41 3.25
C ASN A 4 15.49 -10.37 3.32
N ASP A 5 15.30 -9.27 4.05
CA ASP A 5 16.30 -8.22 4.22
C ASP A 5 17.22 -8.51 5.42
N LEU A 6 16.87 -9.51 6.23
CA LEU A 6 17.66 -9.93 7.37
C LEU A 6 18.64 -11.06 7.01
N LYS A 7 19.86 -10.91 7.47
CA LYS A 7 20.94 -11.89 7.25
C LYS A 7 21.73 -12.07 8.54
N ILE A 8 22.02 -13.33 8.89
CA ILE A 8 22.89 -13.69 10.00
C ILE A 8 24.23 -14.18 9.47
N VAL A 9 25.31 -13.63 9.99
CA VAL A 9 26.69 -14.06 9.75
C VAL A 9 27.27 -14.58 11.05
N ILE A 10 27.80 -15.80 11.03
CA ILE A 10 28.46 -16.42 12.17
C ILE A 10 29.92 -16.70 11.80
N GLN A 11 30.83 -16.12 12.54
CA GLN A 11 32.28 -16.30 12.33
C GLN A 11 32.96 -16.74 13.63
N LYS A 12 34.11 -17.39 13.54
CA LYS A 12 34.95 -17.58 14.72
C LYS A 12 35.48 -16.24 15.20
N ASN A 13 35.42 -16.03 16.52
CA ASN A 13 36.00 -14.83 17.09
C ASN A 13 37.55 -14.84 16.87
N ALA A 14 38.09 -13.67 16.52
CA ALA A 14 39.51 -13.54 16.17
C ALA A 14 40.45 -13.69 17.39
N ASP A 15 39.98 -13.28 18.57
CA ASP A 15 40.78 -13.27 19.80
C ASP A 15 40.58 -14.55 20.63
N ASP A 16 39.44 -15.23 20.49
CA ASP A 16 39.11 -16.44 21.23
C ASP A 16 38.41 -17.47 20.33
N ALA A 17 39.15 -18.45 19.85
CA ALA A 17 38.67 -19.50 18.95
C ALA A 17 37.55 -20.39 19.55
N SER A 18 37.33 -20.34 20.87
CA SER A 18 36.20 -21.03 21.54
C SER A 18 34.87 -20.31 21.38
N LYS A 19 34.89 -19.06 20.91
CA LYS A 19 33.70 -18.21 20.74
C LYS A 19 33.39 -17.94 19.28
N TYR A 20 32.15 -17.46 19.05
CA TYR A 20 31.64 -17.05 17.76
C TYR A 20 31.13 -15.62 17.83
N ASP A 21 31.41 -14.85 16.80
CA ASP A 21 30.77 -13.55 16.55
C ASP A 21 29.53 -13.78 15.68
N VAL A 22 28.37 -13.52 16.26
CA VAL A 22 27.08 -13.62 15.58
C VAL A 22 26.61 -12.22 15.25
N THR A 23 26.60 -11.90 13.96
CA THR A 23 26.26 -10.56 13.46
C THR A 23 24.95 -10.58 12.72
N THR A 24 24.03 -9.70 13.10
CA THR A 24 22.77 -9.45 12.41
C THR A 24 22.93 -8.28 11.47
N TYR A 25 22.53 -8.46 10.21
CA TYR A 25 22.47 -7.42 9.19
C TYR A 25 21.02 -7.17 8.76
N PHE A 26 20.69 -5.91 8.52
CA PHE A 26 19.50 -5.49 7.79
C PHE A 26 19.95 -4.88 6.46
N GLY A 27 19.69 -5.58 5.36
CA GLY A 27 20.29 -5.28 4.05
C GLY A 27 21.81 -5.36 4.12
N THR A 28 22.49 -4.24 3.96
CA THR A 28 23.95 -4.09 4.07
C THR A 28 24.40 -3.50 5.41
N VAL A 29 23.46 -3.06 6.25
CA VAL A 29 23.76 -2.40 7.53
C VAL A 29 23.90 -3.43 8.63
N LYS A 30 25.01 -3.38 9.36
CA LYS A 30 25.20 -4.16 10.58
C LYS A 30 24.41 -3.54 11.71
N VAL A 31 23.45 -4.29 12.27
CA VAL A 31 22.53 -3.81 13.33
C VAL A 31 22.87 -4.34 14.70
N ASP A 32 23.53 -5.51 14.77
CA ASP A 32 23.92 -6.10 16.06
C ASP A 32 25.11 -7.05 15.87
N THR A 33 25.95 -7.21 16.88
CA THR A 33 27.00 -8.24 16.94
C THR A 33 27.16 -8.72 18.38
N GLN A 34 27.06 -10.03 18.59
CA GLN A 34 27.20 -10.68 19.89
C GLN A 34 28.32 -11.72 19.80
N THR A 35 29.22 -11.72 20.78
CA THR A 35 30.29 -12.72 20.90
C THR A 35 29.91 -13.71 21.99
N VAL A 36 29.63 -14.96 21.61
CA VAL A 36 29.12 -16.01 22.50
C VAL A 36 29.84 -17.34 22.27
N ALA A 37 29.89 -18.18 23.31
CA ALA A 37 30.39 -19.54 23.17
C ALA A 37 29.28 -20.51 22.70
N LYS A 38 28.02 -20.24 23.03
CA LYS A 38 26.85 -21.07 22.75
C LYS A 38 25.69 -20.23 22.22
N ALA A 39 24.84 -20.81 21.38
CA ALA A 39 23.64 -20.11 20.90
C ALA A 39 22.64 -19.78 22.04
N ALA A 40 22.67 -20.53 23.13
CA ALA A 40 21.82 -20.26 24.32
C ALA A 40 22.17 -18.94 25.02
N ASP A 41 23.37 -18.40 24.81
CA ASP A 41 23.86 -17.16 25.41
C ASP A 41 23.48 -15.93 24.54
N LEU A 42 22.90 -16.15 23.35
CA LEU A 42 22.45 -15.07 22.45
C LEU A 42 21.21 -14.38 23.02
N VAL A 43 21.23 -13.07 23.03
CA VAL A 43 20.13 -12.21 23.47
C VAL A 43 19.37 -11.74 22.23
N ALA A 44 18.02 -11.76 22.31
CA ALA A 44 17.17 -11.23 21.26
C ALA A 44 17.45 -9.73 21.03
N ASN A 45 17.45 -9.31 19.77
CA ASN A 45 17.52 -7.91 19.39
C ASN A 45 16.20 -7.48 18.75
N ASP A 46 16.10 -6.21 18.30
CA ASP A 46 14.88 -5.63 17.70
C ASP A 46 14.41 -6.34 16.42
N TYR A 47 15.26 -7.19 15.83
CA TYR A 47 15.00 -7.82 14.52
C TYR A 47 14.84 -9.34 14.62
N VAL A 48 15.56 -9.99 15.55
CA VAL A 48 15.69 -11.45 15.60
C VAL A 48 15.64 -11.97 17.03
N THR A 49 14.88 -13.04 17.22
CA THR A 49 14.97 -13.90 18.41
C THR A 49 15.75 -15.16 18.06
N PHE A 50 16.64 -15.58 18.93
CA PHE A 50 17.48 -16.76 18.71
C PHE A 50 16.93 -17.97 19.47
N LYS A 51 16.99 -19.14 18.83
CA LYS A 51 16.73 -20.42 19.50
C LYS A 51 18.05 -21.10 19.82
N ALA A 52 18.09 -21.83 20.93
CA ALA A 52 19.24 -22.65 21.27
C ALA A 52 19.46 -23.70 20.17
N ALA A 53 20.65 -23.70 19.59
CA ALA A 53 21.11 -24.61 18.54
C ALA A 53 22.64 -24.68 18.54
N ASP A 54 23.24 -25.53 17.72
CA ASP A 54 24.66 -25.53 17.53
C ASP A 54 25.09 -24.35 16.62
N LEU A 55 26.14 -23.64 17.05
CA LEU A 55 26.71 -22.57 16.25
C LEU A 55 27.66 -23.13 15.19
N ALA A 56 27.40 -22.83 13.93
CA ALA A 56 28.28 -23.16 12.80
C ALA A 56 28.62 -21.88 12.02
N VAL A 57 29.86 -21.81 11.52
CA VAL A 57 30.31 -20.68 10.70
C VAL A 57 29.45 -20.58 9.44
N THR A 58 28.93 -19.39 9.16
CA THR A 58 28.14 -19.12 7.94
C THR A 58 28.62 -17.86 7.24
N ALA A 59 28.60 -17.87 5.91
CA ALA A 59 29.01 -16.74 5.07
C ALA A 59 27.86 -15.72 4.82
N GLY A 60 26.86 -15.72 5.66
CA GLY A 60 25.70 -14.83 5.52
C GLY A 60 24.45 -15.57 5.02
N THR A 61 23.82 -16.32 5.91
CA THR A 61 22.57 -17.03 5.62
C THR A 61 21.39 -16.07 5.75
N PRO A 62 20.59 -15.87 4.69
CA PRO A 62 19.35 -15.12 4.80
C PRO A 62 18.33 -15.89 5.64
N LEU A 63 17.49 -15.18 6.36
CA LEU A 63 16.35 -15.78 7.04
C LEU A 63 15.31 -16.20 5.99
N THR A 64 14.83 -17.43 6.07
CA THR A 64 13.85 -18.00 5.17
C THR A 64 12.64 -18.50 5.95
N GLY A 65 11.52 -18.77 5.24
CA GLY A 65 10.31 -19.33 5.85
C GLY A 65 9.46 -18.32 6.62
N GLY A 66 9.74 -17.03 6.51
CA GLY A 66 8.84 -15.99 7.01
C GLY A 66 7.51 -16.01 6.23
N THR A 67 6.39 -16.03 6.94
CA THR A 67 5.05 -15.89 6.36
C THR A 67 4.44 -14.57 6.80
N ASN A 68 3.70 -13.95 5.90
CA ASN A 68 2.89 -12.78 6.29
C ASN A 68 1.83 -13.23 7.32
N GLY A 69 1.56 -12.36 8.29
CA GLY A 69 0.44 -12.57 9.21
C GLY A 69 -0.89 -12.64 8.43
N THR A 70 -1.89 -13.30 9.00
CA THR A 70 -3.23 -13.32 8.43
C THR A 70 -3.82 -11.91 8.47
N VAL A 71 -4.24 -11.41 7.32
CA VAL A 71 -4.98 -10.14 7.19
C VAL A 71 -6.40 -10.50 6.79
N ASP A 72 -7.32 -10.31 7.72
CA ASP A 72 -8.76 -10.57 7.56
C ASP A 72 -9.59 -9.32 7.87
N GLY A 73 -10.91 -9.44 7.78
CA GLY A 73 -11.83 -8.33 8.10
C GLY A 73 -11.64 -7.76 9.51
N THR A 74 -11.27 -8.59 10.50
CA THR A 74 -11.00 -8.15 11.87
C THR A 74 -9.76 -7.27 11.95
N ALA A 75 -8.70 -7.64 11.24
CA ALA A 75 -7.47 -6.85 11.17
C ALA A 75 -7.72 -5.49 10.48
N HIS A 76 -8.53 -5.48 9.40
CA HIS A 76 -8.94 -4.24 8.74
C HIS A 76 -9.81 -3.36 9.66
N GLN A 77 -10.76 -3.94 10.40
CA GLN A 77 -11.58 -3.17 11.34
C GLN A 77 -10.72 -2.56 12.45
N ALA A 78 -9.83 -3.34 13.07
CA ALA A 78 -8.92 -2.85 14.10
C ALA A 78 -8.01 -1.71 13.60
N TYR A 79 -7.59 -1.75 12.32
CA TYR A 79 -6.88 -0.65 11.68
C TYR A 79 -7.75 0.60 11.57
N LEU A 80 -9.00 0.47 11.09
CA LEU A 80 -9.93 1.58 10.94
C LEU A 80 -10.25 2.25 12.29
N ASP A 81 -10.49 1.46 13.33
CA ASP A 81 -10.73 1.96 14.70
C ASP A 81 -9.53 2.77 15.21
N LYS A 82 -8.31 2.32 14.90
CA LYS A 82 -7.09 3.01 15.33
C LYS A 82 -6.85 4.32 14.58
N ILE A 83 -7.15 4.37 13.27
CA ILE A 83 -6.89 5.57 12.44
C ILE A 83 -7.99 6.63 12.52
N GLU A 84 -9.12 6.33 13.10
CA GLU A 84 -10.24 7.26 13.21
C GLU A 84 -9.86 8.56 13.96
N SER A 85 -8.91 8.48 14.89
CA SER A 85 -8.42 9.65 15.65
C SER A 85 -7.41 10.51 14.88
N TYR A 86 -6.99 10.11 13.69
CA TYR A 86 -6.00 10.85 12.91
C TYR A 86 -6.64 11.69 11.82
N THR A 87 -6.02 12.82 11.50
CA THR A 87 -6.46 13.70 10.41
C THR A 87 -5.66 13.42 9.14
N TYR A 88 -6.36 13.20 8.04
CA TYR A 88 -5.78 12.96 6.72
C TYR A 88 -6.75 13.43 5.62
N ASN A 89 -6.21 13.84 4.47
CA ASN A 89 -7.02 14.34 3.36
C ASN A 89 -7.42 13.22 2.39
N THR A 90 -6.60 12.20 2.27
CA THR A 90 -6.82 11.09 1.33
C THR A 90 -6.39 9.77 1.97
N MET A 91 -7.15 8.72 1.73
CA MET A 91 -6.85 7.35 2.14
C MET A 91 -6.87 6.44 0.91
N GLY A 92 -5.83 5.64 0.70
CA GLY A 92 -5.79 4.62 -0.36
C GLY A 92 -5.86 3.21 0.20
N VAL A 93 -6.66 2.35 -0.42
CA VAL A 93 -6.81 0.95 -0.05
C VAL A 93 -6.43 0.04 -1.21
N VAL A 94 -5.28 -0.61 -1.09
CA VAL A 94 -4.71 -1.47 -2.15
C VAL A 94 -5.14 -2.92 -1.93
N VAL A 95 -6.43 -3.17 -2.14
CA VAL A 95 -7.04 -4.51 -2.08
C VAL A 95 -7.90 -4.76 -3.32
N THR A 96 -8.04 -6.02 -3.70
CA THR A 96 -8.90 -6.43 -4.82
C THR A 96 -10.23 -7.00 -4.35
N ASP A 97 -10.30 -7.42 -3.09
CA ASP A 97 -11.50 -7.99 -2.48
C ASP A 97 -12.58 -6.91 -2.22
N ASP A 98 -13.78 -7.14 -2.77
CA ASP A 98 -14.89 -6.20 -2.68
C ASP A 98 -15.48 -6.05 -1.27
N VAL A 99 -15.41 -7.10 -0.45
CA VAL A 99 -15.92 -7.05 0.93
C VAL A 99 -15.07 -6.08 1.75
N THR A 100 -13.75 -6.21 1.65
CA THR A 100 -12.82 -5.30 2.30
C THR A 100 -12.96 -3.87 1.77
N LYS A 101 -13.04 -3.66 0.44
CA LYS A 101 -13.26 -2.32 -0.13
C LYS A 101 -14.55 -1.68 0.43
N LYS A 102 -15.64 -2.42 0.49
CA LYS A 102 -16.93 -1.94 1.04
C LYS A 102 -16.86 -1.58 2.52
N LEU A 103 -16.04 -2.27 3.31
CA LEU A 103 -15.78 -1.92 4.72
C LEU A 103 -15.18 -0.50 4.82
N TYR A 104 -14.17 -0.19 4.00
CA TYR A 104 -13.57 1.15 3.96
C TYR A 104 -14.52 2.22 3.42
N VAL A 105 -15.36 1.89 2.45
CA VAL A 105 -16.39 2.80 1.95
C VAL A 105 -17.41 3.12 3.05
N ALA A 106 -17.85 2.12 3.82
CA ALA A 106 -18.75 2.33 4.95
C ALA A 106 -18.12 3.24 6.03
N PHE A 107 -16.83 3.03 6.32
CA PHE A 107 -16.08 3.90 7.22
C PHE A 107 -16.00 5.34 6.69
N ASN A 108 -15.66 5.55 5.41
CA ASN A 108 -15.62 6.86 4.79
C ASN A 108 -16.99 7.57 4.85
N LYS A 109 -18.09 6.87 4.51
CA LYS A 109 -19.44 7.40 4.59
C LYS A 109 -19.79 7.83 6.01
N ARG A 110 -19.57 6.97 7.00
CA ARG A 110 -19.85 7.27 8.40
C ARG A 110 -19.10 8.52 8.87
N LEU A 111 -17.80 8.62 8.61
CA LEU A 111 -17.03 9.79 9.04
C LEU A 111 -17.45 11.08 8.34
N ARG A 112 -17.79 11.02 7.06
CA ARG A 112 -18.21 12.20 6.29
C ARG A 112 -19.64 12.64 6.63
N ASP A 113 -20.58 11.70 6.69
CA ASP A 113 -22.01 12.01 6.80
C ASP A 113 -22.43 12.25 8.26
N GLU A 114 -21.85 11.52 9.22
CA GLU A 114 -22.23 11.62 10.63
C GLU A 114 -21.31 12.54 11.45
N LEU A 115 -20.00 12.53 11.17
CA LEU A 115 -19.01 13.29 11.96
C LEU A 115 -18.47 14.53 11.22
N GLY A 116 -18.80 14.72 9.95
CA GLY A 116 -18.34 15.87 9.15
C GLY A 116 -16.85 15.84 8.82
N ILE A 117 -16.16 14.71 9.03
CA ILE A 117 -14.74 14.53 8.74
C ILE A 117 -14.59 14.18 7.25
N LYS A 118 -14.18 15.16 6.45
CA LYS A 118 -14.08 15.02 5.00
C LYS A 118 -12.69 14.56 4.57
N PHE A 119 -12.62 13.41 3.92
CA PHE A 119 -11.43 12.91 3.21
C PHE A 119 -11.88 12.13 1.97
N GLN A 120 -10.99 11.98 0.99
CA GLN A 120 -11.24 11.15 -0.20
C GLN A 120 -10.68 9.74 0.02
N LEU A 121 -11.50 8.73 -0.25
CA LEU A 121 -11.09 7.33 -0.24
C LEU A 121 -10.80 6.87 -1.66
N VAL A 122 -9.60 6.37 -1.92
CA VAL A 122 -9.20 5.81 -3.22
C VAL A 122 -9.23 4.30 -3.14
N VAL A 123 -10.01 3.66 -4.00
CA VAL A 123 -10.13 2.20 -4.11
C VAL A 123 -9.96 1.73 -5.56
N TYR A 124 -9.64 0.47 -5.73
CA TYR A 124 -9.53 -0.15 -7.05
C TYR A 124 -10.86 -0.76 -7.48
N ASN A 125 -11.37 -0.35 -8.65
CA ASN A 125 -12.48 -0.96 -9.37
C ASN A 125 -13.69 -1.31 -8.48
N LEU A 126 -14.32 -0.30 -7.86
CA LEU A 126 -15.51 -0.46 -7.03
C LEU A 126 -16.54 0.63 -7.34
N SER A 127 -17.71 0.26 -7.82
CA SER A 127 -18.84 1.17 -7.96
C SER A 127 -19.46 1.46 -6.57
N ALA A 128 -19.11 2.60 -5.99
CA ALA A 128 -19.55 2.99 -4.65
C ALA A 128 -20.72 3.99 -4.66
N ASP A 129 -20.94 4.66 -5.78
CA ASP A 129 -21.94 5.74 -5.95
C ASP A 129 -21.92 6.73 -4.78
N TYR A 130 -20.73 7.30 -4.53
CA TYR A 130 -20.55 8.21 -3.40
C TYR A 130 -19.43 9.23 -3.68
N MET A 131 -19.66 10.50 -3.34
CA MET A 131 -18.75 11.62 -3.61
C MET A 131 -17.40 11.51 -2.90
N GLY A 132 -17.36 10.86 -1.74
CA GLY A 132 -16.14 10.67 -0.95
C GLY A 132 -15.23 9.54 -1.43
N VAL A 133 -15.58 8.86 -2.54
CA VAL A 133 -14.83 7.69 -3.05
C VAL A 133 -14.37 7.93 -4.48
N ILE A 134 -13.11 7.66 -4.73
CA ILE A 134 -12.49 7.64 -6.07
C ILE A 134 -12.25 6.18 -6.45
N SER A 135 -12.88 5.71 -7.52
CA SER A 135 -12.76 4.34 -8.02
C SER A 135 -11.79 4.27 -9.19
N VAL A 136 -10.59 3.75 -8.97
CA VAL A 136 -9.56 3.62 -10.01
C VAL A 136 -9.84 2.42 -10.89
N LYS A 137 -10.03 2.63 -12.20
CA LYS A 137 -10.35 1.57 -13.16
C LYS A 137 -9.13 0.79 -13.63
N ASN A 138 -8.05 1.49 -13.98
CA ASN A 138 -6.88 0.87 -14.62
C ASN A 138 -6.14 -0.04 -13.65
N LYS A 139 -5.72 -1.20 -14.16
CA LYS A 139 -4.89 -2.14 -13.42
C LYS A 139 -3.40 -1.91 -13.69
N VAL A 140 -2.59 -2.36 -12.73
CA VAL A 140 -1.13 -2.53 -12.89
C VAL A 140 -0.87 -3.91 -13.49
N THR A 141 0.07 -3.98 -14.44
CA THR A 141 0.41 -5.23 -15.14
C THR A 141 1.77 -5.81 -14.76
N ASP A 142 2.49 -5.17 -13.86
CA ASP A 142 3.82 -5.60 -13.41
C ASP A 142 3.74 -6.88 -12.58
N THR A 143 4.57 -7.86 -12.92
CA THR A 143 4.64 -9.14 -12.21
C THR A 143 5.06 -8.94 -10.74
N GLY A 144 4.35 -9.61 -9.83
CA GLY A 144 4.63 -9.55 -8.39
C GLY A 144 3.99 -8.37 -7.67
N TRP A 145 3.26 -7.50 -8.37
CA TRP A 145 2.47 -6.43 -7.78
C TRP A 145 0.97 -6.70 -7.88
N SER A 146 0.20 -6.14 -6.94
CA SER A 146 -1.26 -6.17 -7.03
C SER A 146 -1.73 -5.34 -8.21
N GLU A 147 -2.75 -5.80 -8.93
CA GLU A 147 -3.41 -5.01 -9.97
C GLU A 147 -4.00 -3.69 -9.44
N ALA A 148 -4.29 -3.62 -8.14
CA ALA A 148 -4.76 -2.42 -7.44
C ALA A 148 -3.63 -1.44 -7.08
N ALA A 149 -2.36 -1.72 -7.37
CA ALA A 149 -1.22 -0.92 -6.91
C ALA A 149 -1.23 0.54 -7.42
N LEU A 150 -1.97 0.83 -8.50
CA LEU A 150 -2.15 2.20 -9.00
C LEU A 150 -2.81 3.15 -7.97
N VAL A 151 -3.57 2.60 -7.02
CA VAL A 151 -4.17 3.34 -5.90
C VAL A 151 -3.12 4.12 -5.11
N TYR A 152 -1.89 3.61 -4.95
CA TYR A 152 -0.82 4.36 -4.28
C TYR A 152 -0.54 5.71 -4.94
N TRP A 153 -0.40 5.69 -6.26
CA TRP A 153 -0.10 6.91 -7.02
C TRP A 153 -1.28 7.88 -6.99
N VAL A 154 -2.50 7.39 -7.21
CA VAL A 154 -3.71 8.24 -7.20
C VAL A 154 -3.90 8.88 -5.82
N THR A 155 -3.74 8.10 -4.73
CA THR A 155 -3.82 8.64 -3.37
C THR A 155 -2.81 9.77 -3.14
N GLY A 156 -1.57 9.59 -3.58
CA GLY A 156 -0.53 10.62 -3.47
C GLY A 156 -0.82 11.84 -4.34
N ALA A 157 -1.31 11.64 -5.57
CA ALA A 157 -1.64 12.71 -6.49
C ALA A 157 -2.80 13.58 -5.98
N GLU A 158 -3.85 12.94 -5.43
CA GLU A 158 -5.01 13.61 -4.85
C GLU A 158 -4.65 14.35 -3.55
N SER A 159 -3.87 13.71 -2.68
CA SER A 159 -3.40 14.33 -1.45
C SER A 159 -2.52 15.57 -1.69
N GLY A 160 -1.75 15.56 -2.77
CA GLY A 160 -0.88 16.68 -3.17
C GLY A 160 -1.57 17.72 -4.07
N CYS A 161 -2.83 17.50 -4.45
CA CYS A 161 -3.57 18.43 -5.28
C CYS A 161 -4.06 19.62 -4.44
N ALA A 162 -3.71 20.83 -4.84
CA ALA A 162 -4.19 22.02 -4.14
C ALA A 162 -5.69 22.22 -4.37
N VAL A 163 -6.39 22.84 -3.42
CA VAL A 163 -7.85 23.05 -3.42
C VAL A 163 -8.37 23.73 -4.72
N ASN A 164 -7.55 24.57 -5.32
CA ASN A 164 -7.88 25.30 -6.55
C ASN A 164 -7.36 24.61 -7.83
N LYS A 165 -6.95 23.35 -7.74
CA LYS A 165 -6.41 22.56 -8.87
C LYS A 165 -7.14 21.23 -8.99
N SER A 166 -6.95 20.59 -10.12
CA SER A 166 -7.44 19.25 -10.44
C SER A 166 -6.29 18.36 -10.91
N CYS A 167 -6.43 17.07 -10.67
CA CYS A 167 -5.56 16.05 -11.24
C CYS A 167 -5.88 15.71 -12.71
N GLN A 168 -6.90 16.33 -13.30
CA GLN A 168 -7.24 16.14 -14.72
C GLN A 168 -6.02 16.39 -15.62
N ASN A 169 -5.81 15.50 -16.60
CA ASN A 169 -4.68 15.54 -17.54
C ASN A 169 -3.28 15.48 -16.88
N LYS A 170 -3.19 15.22 -15.57
CA LYS A 170 -1.90 15.04 -14.87
C LYS A 170 -1.15 13.87 -15.49
N LYS A 171 0.13 14.09 -15.82
CA LYS A 171 1.00 13.02 -16.30
C LYS A 171 1.25 12.01 -15.19
N TYR A 172 1.13 10.72 -15.52
CA TYR A 172 1.60 9.66 -14.63
C TYR A 172 3.13 9.61 -14.66
N ASP A 173 3.73 9.75 -13.50
CA ASP A 173 5.19 9.73 -13.27
C ASP A 173 5.61 8.61 -12.28
N GLY A 174 4.68 7.67 -12.01
CA GLY A 174 4.94 6.51 -11.17
C GLY A 174 5.75 5.43 -11.87
N GLY A 175 6.18 4.44 -11.11
CA GLY A 175 7.01 3.34 -11.58
C GLY A 175 6.26 2.12 -12.12
N PHE A 176 4.92 2.08 -12.02
CA PHE A 176 4.13 0.93 -12.48
C PHE A 176 3.75 1.04 -13.95
N THR A 177 3.64 -0.11 -14.61
CA THR A 177 3.06 -0.24 -15.94
C THR A 177 1.54 -0.25 -15.84
N VAL A 178 0.91 0.82 -16.33
CA VAL A 178 -0.55 1.00 -16.29
C VAL A 178 -1.18 0.44 -17.56
N ASP A 179 -2.18 -0.43 -17.42
CA ASP A 179 -2.99 -0.88 -18.56
C ASP A 179 -3.86 0.28 -19.05
N THR A 180 -3.59 0.78 -20.24
CA THR A 180 -4.31 1.88 -20.89
C THR A 180 -4.95 1.44 -22.22
N ASN A 181 -5.14 0.13 -22.41
CA ASN A 181 -5.67 -0.42 -23.65
C ASN A 181 -7.20 -0.36 -23.69
N TYR A 182 -7.73 0.86 -23.74
CA TYR A 182 -9.17 1.13 -23.79
C TYR A 182 -9.54 1.89 -25.05
N THR A 183 -10.68 1.52 -25.65
CA THR A 183 -11.30 2.27 -26.74
C THR A 183 -11.92 3.57 -26.25
N GLN A 184 -12.17 4.54 -27.16
CA GLN A 184 -12.84 5.80 -26.80
C GLN A 184 -14.24 5.58 -26.20
N ASN A 185 -14.95 4.54 -26.64
CA ASN A 185 -16.27 4.22 -26.10
C ASN A 185 -16.18 3.67 -24.68
N GLU A 186 -15.17 2.85 -24.37
CA GLU A 186 -14.92 2.36 -23.02
C GLU A 186 -14.50 3.49 -22.07
N LEU A 187 -13.67 4.42 -22.52
CA LEU A 187 -13.30 5.60 -21.73
C LEU A 187 -14.52 6.48 -21.43
N LYS A 188 -15.40 6.72 -22.41
CA LYS A 188 -16.67 7.45 -22.17
C LYS A 188 -17.59 6.71 -21.22
N ALA A 189 -17.67 5.39 -21.32
CA ALA A 189 -18.45 4.56 -20.42
C ALA A 189 -17.89 4.62 -18.98
N ALA A 190 -16.58 4.60 -18.83
CA ALA A 190 -15.90 4.72 -17.55
C ALA A 190 -16.23 6.05 -16.85
N ILE A 191 -16.14 7.18 -17.55
CA ILE A 191 -16.52 8.49 -16.99
C ILE A 191 -17.99 8.47 -16.52
N LYS A 192 -18.91 7.94 -17.33
CA LYS A 192 -20.34 7.85 -16.97
C LYS A 192 -20.58 6.94 -15.76
N ALA A 193 -19.72 5.95 -15.55
CA ALA A 193 -19.77 5.04 -14.42
C ALA A 193 -19.08 5.57 -13.15
N GLY A 194 -18.52 6.80 -13.17
CA GLY A 194 -17.78 7.37 -12.06
C GLY A 194 -16.44 6.69 -11.82
N GLU A 195 -15.79 6.18 -12.88
CA GLU A 195 -14.52 5.49 -12.78
C GLU A 195 -13.36 6.44 -13.12
N PHE A 196 -12.49 6.68 -12.16
CA PHE A 196 -11.22 7.43 -12.36
C PHE A 196 -10.30 6.61 -13.27
N THR A 197 -9.98 7.17 -14.44
CA THR A 197 -9.35 6.40 -15.50
C THR A 197 -8.13 7.12 -16.06
N PHE A 198 -7.12 6.32 -16.42
CA PHE A 198 -5.94 6.79 -17.18
C PHE A 198 -6.09 6.40 -18.63
N HIS A 199 -5.56 7.26 -19.49
CA HIS A 199 -5.45 7.03 -20.91
C HIS A 199 -4.04 7.34 -21.43
N LYS A 200 -3.75 6.94 -22.66
CA LYS A 200 -2.45 7.21 -23.27
C LYS A 200 -2.60 8.22 -24.41
N VAL A 201 -1.87 9.34 -24.32
CA VAL A 201 -1.84 10.40 -25.33
C VAL A 201 -0.40 10.60 -25.77
N ASN A 202 -0.11 10.43 -27.06
CA ASN A 202 1.24 10.58 -27.62
C ASN A 202 2.31 9.79 -26.85
N GLY A 203 1.97 8.56 -26.45
CA GLY A 203 2.88 7.70 -25.70
C GLY A 203 2.95 7.97 -24.18
N ILE A 204 2.32 9.02 -23.69
CA ILE A 204 2.33 9.43 -22.29
C ILE A 204 1.03 9.03 -21.60
N VAL A 205 1.13 8.35 -20.45
CA VAL A 205 -0.03 8.02 -19.63
C VAL A 205 -0.45 9.25 -18.81
N ARG A 206 -1.75 9.57 -18.86
CA ARG A 206 -2.32 10.74 -18.18
C ARG A 206 -3.65 10.38 -17.52
N VAL A 207 -4.02 11.10 -16.49
CA VAL A 207 -5.37 11.09 -15.93
C VAL A 207 -6.34 11.61 -16.98
N LEU A 208 -7.42 10.89 -17.25
CA LEU A 208 -8.45 11.28 -18.21
C LEU A 208 -9.33 12.39 -17.62
N GLU A 209 -9.99 12.08 -16.52
CA GLU A 209 -10.84 13.01 -15.76
C GLU A 209 -10.63 12.82 -14.26
N ASP A 210 -10.66 13.92 -13.52
CA ASP A 210 -10.57 13.92 -12.06
C ASP A 210 -11.98 13.85 -11.47
N ILE A 211 -12.46 12.63 -11.25
CA ILE A 211 -13.83 12.35 -10.86
C ILE A 211 -13.90 11.42 -9.64
N ASN A 212 -14.98 11.55 -8.88
CA ASN A 212 -15.37 10.59 -7.83
C ASN A 212 -16.29 9.50 -8.39
N SER A 213 -16.70 8.55 -7.54
CA SER A 213 -17.54 7.41 -7.96
C SER A 213 -19.06 7.70 -7.91
N MET A 214 -19.47 8.93 -7.63
CA MET A 214 -20.87 9.28 -7.55
C MET A 214 -21.48 9.42 -8.95
N VAL A 215 -22.50 8.65 -9.25
CA VAL A 215 -23.25 8.68 -10.52
C VAL A 215 -24.71 9.11 -10.34
N THR A 216 -25.25 8.95 -9.14
CA THR A 216 -26.57 9.42 -8.80
C THR A 216 -26.54 10.93 -8.59
N THR A 217 -27.36 11.67 -9.34
CA THR A 217 -27.51 13.12 -9.22
C THR A 217 -28.80 13.47 -8.48
N SER A 218 -28.78 14.57 -7.72
CA SER A 218 -29.94 15.17 -7.09
C SER A 218 -29.89 16.68 -7.24
N ASP A 219 -30.95 17.38 -6.86
CA ASP A 219 -31.01 18.85 -6.89
C ASP A 219 -29.93 19.52 -6.04
N THR A 220 -29.39 18.78 -5.06
CA THR A 220 -28.36 19.26 -4.14
C THR A 220 -26.97 18.66 -4.38
N CYS A 221 -26.83 17.68 -5.30
CA CYS A 221 -25.60 16.94 -5.52
C CYS A 221 -25.33 16.77 -7.01
N GLY A 222 -24.23 17.35 -7.46
CA GLY A 222 -23.95 17.63 -8.86
C GLY A 222 -23.38 16.51 -9.71
N GLY A 223 -23.20 15.28 -9.22
CA GLY A 223 -22.75 14.15 -10.05
C GLY A 223 -21.29 13.77 -9.88
N VAL A 224 -20.66 13.26 -10.96
CA VAL A 224 -19.38 12.52 -10.90
C VAL A 224 -18.14 13.37 -10.68
N PHE A 225 -18.20 14.67 -10.82
CA PHE A 225 -17.02 15.50 -10.64
C PHE A 225 -16.63 15.62 -9.17
N LYS A 226 -15.34 15.71 -8.95
CA LYS A 226 -14.78 15.91 -7.61
C LYS A 226 -15.20 17.25 -7.05
N ASP A 227 -15.63 17.30 -5.80
CA ASP A 227 -16.00 18.49 -5.04
C ASP A 227 -14.79 19.18 -4.38
#